data_e7ba59ad73b26fa2ec14552f32d54f4f
#
_entry.id   e7ba59ad73b26fa2ec14552f32d54f4f
#
_cell.length_a   1.000
_cell.length_b   1.000
_cell.length_c   1.000
_cell.angle_alpha   90.00
_cell.angle_beta   90.00
_cell.angle_gamma   90.00
#
_symmetry.space_group_name_H-M   'P 1'
#
loop_
_entity.id
_entity.type
_entity.pdbx_description
1 polymer ?
#
loop_
_entity_poly.entity_id
_entity_poly.type
_entity_poly.pdbx_seq_one_letter_code
_entity_poly.pdbx_strand_id
1 'polypeptide(L)'
;MRGDKQLSIMKAKHLLFALCAVLFGTTSCETLNDFVDAPETPSAEYYTVSLGFGGEIEVGYEPMRSAENNDLYGINVYSAPANVEGTPSWTNYAYGLFDDPSNIKIDLLVGYQYKFKATMIKDGKEKLYSSDGVYGNPFYANDRVAISTSFNYGLSIMGRLDDGYTRLKNPYGQYYCPNTERFYGELEGYIPSNNGKATIDMGRTSYGVKFVAQGQSANVGSLEIQMSDSPLVTLNLAESSEYFDIYTFHYVYSAWLKSDYSEEVSVNINYIREDDTVVPLGSHKVTFVRNTTTVVTVNIGYGGAENGLGFNITEGGEMPENPNTAITITNGGSSDNGVELN
;
A
#
# COMPACT_ATOMS: atom_id res chain seq x y z
N MET A 1 -50.92 12.36 11.94
CA MET A 1 -50.66 13.76 12.25
C MET A 1 -49.20 13.92 12.71
N ARG A 2 -48.28 14.01 11.79
CA ARG A 2 -46.87 14.43 12.02
C ARG A 2 -46.23 14.56 10.64
N GLY A 3 -46.30 15.74 10.06
CA GLY A 3 -45.73 16.03 8.76
C GLY A 3 -45.93 17.47 8.34
N ASP A 4 -45.48 18.45 9.12
CA ASP A 4 -45.51 19.84 8.68
C ASP A 4 -44.55 20.72 9.50
N LYS A 5 -43.26 20.30 9.62
CA LYS A 5 -42.24 21.17 10.25
C LYS A 5 -40.90 21.24 9.48
N GLN A 6 -40.78 20.63 8.32
CA GLN A 6 -39.49 20.68 7.56
C GLN A 6 -39.52 21.62 6.34
N LEU A 7 -40.64 22.25 6.02
CA LEU A 7 -40.73 23.12 4.81
C LEU A 7 -40.53 24.61 5.12
N SER A 8 -40.34 25.00 6.37
CA SER A 8 -40.21 26.42 6.78
C SER A 8 -38.79 26.95 6.87
N ILE A 9 -37.77 26.11 6.84
CA ILE A 9 -36.36 26.56 7.01
C ILE A 9 -35.64 26.84 5.70
N MET A 10 -36.16 26.34 4.57
CA MET A 10 -35.52 26.55 3.24
C MET A 10 -35.94 27.86 2.53
N LYS A 11 -36.97 28.57 3.01
CA LYS A 11 -37.44 29.84 2.40
C LYS A 11 -36.84 31.11 3.01
N ALA A 12 -36.10 31.01 4.11
CA ALA A 12 -35.52 32.19 4.77
C ALA A 12 -34.11 32.56 4.30
N LYS A 13 -33.42 31.71 3.54
CA LYS A 13 -32.04 32.00 3.06
C LYS A 13 -31.97 32.74 1.72
N HIS A 14 -33.05 32.82 0.98
CA HIS A 14 -33.06 33.54 -0.33
C HIS A 14 -33.62 34.96 -0.27
N LEU A 15 -34.12 35.41 0.88
CA LEU A 15 -34.66 36.75 1.01
C LEU A 15 -33.67 37.81 1.50
N LEU A 16 -32.47 37.40 1.94
CA LEU A 16 -31.45 38.33 2.46
C LEU A 16 -30.47 38.84 1.41
N PHE A 17 -30.50 38.29 0.20
CA PHE A 17 -29.59 38.70 -0.90
C PHE A 17 -30.20 39.70 -1.88
N ALA A 18 -31.49 40.00 -1.77
CA ALA A 18 -32.22 40.91 -2.68
C ALA A 18 -32.38 42.34 -2.15
N LEU A 19 -31.92 42.66 -0.92
CA LEU A 19 -32.16 43.97 -0.32
C LEU A 19 -30.92 44.88 -0.26
N CYS A 20 -29.78 44.49 -0.79
CA CYS A 20 -28.57 45.33 -0.85
C CYS A 20 -28.32 45.99 -2.23
N ALA A 21 -29.22 45.84 -3.20
CA ALA A 21 -29.01 46.32 -4.58
C ALA A 21 -29.77 47.64 -4.93
N VAL A 22 -30.40 48.38 -3.99
CA VAL A 22 -31.25 49.52 -4.34
C VAL A 22 -30.84 50.83 -3.64
N LEU A 23 -29.62 51.00 -3.16
CA LEU A 23 -29.21 52.27 -2.49
C LEU A 23 -27.87 52.86 -3.05
N PHE A 24 -27.59 52.74 -4.33
CA PHE A 24 -26.62 53.65 -4.96
C PHE A 24 -27.11 54.06 -6.37
N GLY A 25 -28.00 54.99 -6.37
CA GLY A 25 -28.38 55.72 -7.57
C GLY A 25 -28.25 57.20 -7.31
N THR A 26 -27.53 57.85 -8.19
CA THR A 26 -27.43 59.30 -8.45
C THR A 26 -26.45 60.11 -7.59
N THR A 27 -25.20 60.20 -8.04
CA THR A 27 -24.53 61.49 -8.22
C THR A 27 -23.73 61.43 -9.50
N SER A 28 -24.17 62.20 -10.48
CA SER A 28 -23.44 62.65 -11.66
C SER A 28 -22.30 63.54 -11.20
N CYS A 29 -21.06 63.28 -11.59
CA CYS A 29 -20.11 64.30 -12.03
C CYS A 29 -18.86 63.71 -12.63
N GLU A 30 -18.62 64.06 -13.88
CA GLU A 30 -17.37 64.37 -14.55
C GLU A 30 -16.28 63.30 -14.73
N THR A 31 -16.02 63.02 -15.94
CA THR A 31 -14.89 62.40 -16.58
C THR A 31 -13.55 62.73 -15.92
N LEU A 32 -12.96 61.74 -15.25
CA LEU A 32 -11.52 61.58 -15.16
C LEU A 32 -11.20 60.20 -15.65
N ASN A 33 -10.75 60.10 -16.92
CA ASN A 33 -10.06 58.97 -17.50
C ASN A 33 -8.70 58.85 -16.82
N ASP A 34 -8.66 58.21 -15.70
CA ASP A 34 -7.46 57.54 -15.18
C ASP A 34 -7.96 56.16 -14.77
N PHE A 35 -8.11 55.26 -15.74
CA PHE A 35 -8.01 53.85 -15.50
C PHE A 35 -6.56 53.61 -15.06
N VAL A 36 -6.29 53.76 -13.78
CA VAL A 36 -5.19 53.03 -13.16
C VAL A 36 -5.58 51.58 -13.33
N ASP A 37 -4.96 50.90 -14.28
CA ASP A 37 -5.04 49.46 -14.42
C ASP A 37 -4.78 48.90 -13.02
N ALA A 38 -5.79 48.27 -12.43
CA ALA A 38 -5.59 47.55 -11.20
C ALA A 38 -4.43 46.59 -11.47
N PRO A 39 -3.38 46.57 -10.63
CA PRO A 39 -2.23 45.72 -10.87
C PRO A 39 -2.77 44.31 -11.14
N GLU A 40 -2.53 43.80 -12.37
CA GLU A 40 -2.90 42.44 -12.70
C GLU A 40 -2.31 41.56 -11.61
N THR A 41 -3.18 40.86 -10.88
CA THR A 41 -2.72 39.87 -9.93
C THR A 41 -1.88 38.89 -10.74
N PRO A 42 -0.57 38.74 -10.45
CA PRO A 42 0.28 37.90 -11.29
C PRO A 42 -0.37 36.53 -11.37
N SER A 43 -0.70 36.09 -12.60
CA SER A 43 -1.25 34.77 -12.82
C SER A 43 -0.24 33.75 -12.30
N ALA A 44 -0.68 32.84 -11.43
CA ALA A 44 0.17 31.80 -10.90
C ALA A 44 0.75 30.99 -12.08
N GLU A 45 2.08 30.89 -12.15
CA GLU A 45 2.77 30.13 -13.19
C GLU A 45 2.86 28.68 -12.77
N TYR A 46 2.50 27.77 -13.69
CA TYR A 46 2.55 26.31 -13.49
C TYR A 46 3.40 25.65 -14.56
N TYR A 47 4.11 24.61 -14.18
CA TYR A 47 4.77 23.70 -15.11
C TYR A 47 4.11 22.32 -15.03
N THR A 48 3.72 21.78 -16.20
CA THR A 48 3.28 20.41 -16.31
C THR A 48 4.50 19.48 -16.28
N VAL A 49 4.54 18.61 -15.28
CA VAL A 49 5.64 17.66 -15.02
C VAL A 49 5.14 16.24 -15.23
N SER A 50 5.93 15.42 -15.92
CA SER A 50 5.68 13.99 -16.05
C SER A 50 6.25 13.25 -14.86
N LEU A 51 5.47 12.34 -14.26
CA LEU A 51 5.93 11.44 -13.20
C LEU A 51 6.28 10.08 -13.78
N GLY A 52 7.35 9.48 -13.26
CA GLY A 52 7.78 8.13 -13.58
C GLY A 52 8.26 7.41 -12.33
N PHE A 53 8.38 6.09 -12.45
CA PHE A 53 8.90 5.24 -11.40
C PHE A 53 10.21 4.60 -11.84
N GLY A 54 11.12 4.40 -10.89
CA GLY A 54 12.42 3.77 -11.06
C GLY A 54 12.75 2.87 -9.88
N GLY A 55 14.03 2.45 -9.77
CA GLY A 55 14.50 1.63 -8.68
C GLY A 55 14.13 0.15 -8.85
N GLU A 56 13.79 -0.53 -7.77
CA GLU A 56 13.54 -1.97 -7.79
C GLU A 56 12.30 -2.39 -8.59
N ILE A 57 11.39 -1.45 -8.87
CA ILE A 57 10.22 -1.72 -9.72
C ILE A 57 10.61 -2.01 -11.18
N GLU A 58 11.72 -1.44 -11.67
CA GLU A 58 12.22 -1.68 -13.03
C GLU A 58 12.84 -3.05 -13.20
N VAL A 59 13.47 -3.59 -12.16
CA VAL A 59 14.21 -4.86 -12.18
C VAL A 59 13.27 -6.07 -12.20
N GLY A 60 12.07 -5.94 -11.66
CA GLY A 60 11.05 -7.01 -11.62
C GLY A 60 10.02 -6.95 -12.74
N TYR A 61 10.09 -5.96 -13.60
CA TYR A 61 9.08 -5.68 -14.62
C TYR A 61 9.58 -6.05 -16.01
N GLU A 62 9.44 -7.30 -16.39
CA GLU A 62 9.26 -7.63 -17.80
C GLU A 62 7.90 -7.03 -18.20
N PRO A 63 7.83 -6.09 -19.16
CA PRO A 63 6.55 -5.63 -19.65
C PRO A 63 5.89 -6.80 -20.37
N MET A 64 5.10 -7.59 -19.68
CA MET A 64 4.17 -8.50 -20.32
C MET A 64 3.17 -7.65 -21.10
N ARG A 65 3.43 -7.53 -22.40
CA ARG A 65 2.43 -7.05 -23.35
C ARG A 65 1.21 -7.95 -23.22
N SER A 66 0.07 -7.30 -22.90
CA SER A 66 -1.29 -7.85 -22.96
C SER A 66 -1.73 -8.76 -21.82
N ALA A 67 -2.02 -8.18 -20.72
CA ALA A 67 -3.22 -8.45 -19.92
C ALA A 67 -3.61 -7.10 -19.33
N GLU A 68 -4.85 -6.90 -18.96
CA GLU A 68 -5.29 -5.71 -18.27
C GLU A 68 -4.33 -5.46 -17.11
N ASN A 69 -3.73 -4.28 -17.05
CA ASN A 69 -2.83 -3.93 -15.95
C ASN A 69 -3.68 -3.83 -14.68
N ASN A 70 -3.54 -4.79 -13.78
CA ASN A 70 -4.29 -4.87 -12.54
C ASN A 70 -3.57 -4.16 -11.38
N ASP A 71 -2.42 -3.58 -11.64
CA ASP A 71 -1.65 -2.85 -10.64
C ASP A 71 -2.31 -1.52 -10.29
N LEU A 72 -2.09 -1.09 -9.07
CA LEU A 72 -2.56 0.21 -8.58
C LEU A 72 -1.39 1.04 -8.07
N TYR A 73 -1.38 2.31 -8.48
CA TYR A 73 -0.36 3.31 -8.15
C TYR A 73 -1.01 4.47 -7.41
N GLY A 74 -0.71 4.61 -6.12
CA GLY A 74 -1.18 5.71 -5.30
C GLY A 74 -0.07 6.75 -5.12
N ILE A 75 -0.38 8.03 -5.29
CA ILE A 75 0.59 9.11 -5.14
C ILE A 75 -0.01 10.22 -4.28
N ASN A 76 0.68 10.59 -3.19
CA ASN A 76 0.44 11.81 -2.43
C ASN A 76 1.51 12.83 -2.78
N VAL A 77 1.09 14.08 -3.02
CA VAL A 77 1.97 15.19 -3.36
C VAL A 77 1.84 16.27 -2.30
N TYR A 78 2.98 16.75 -1.84
CA TYR A 78 3.09 17.83 -0.87
C TYR A 78 3.91 18.96 -1.48
N SER A 79 3.64 20.19 -1.06
CA SER A 79 4.39 21.38 -1.46
C SER A 79 4.91 22.15 -0.28
N ALA A 80 6.03 22.84 -0.49
CA ALA A 80 6.57 23.83 0.43
C ALA A 80 7.24 24.95 -0.39
N PRO A 81 7.33 26.19 0.08
CA PRO A 81 8.07 27.24 -0.62
C PRO A 81 9.52 26.82 -0.88
N ALA A 82 10.04 27.08 -2.09
CA ALA A 82 11.38 26.63 -2.50
C ALA A 82 12.53 27.37 -1.80
N ASN A 83 12.31 28.61 -1.36
CA ASN A 83 13.36 29.52 -0.88
C ASN A 83 13.29 29.75 0.64
N VAL A 84 12.92 28.74 1.42
CA VAL A 84 12.86 28.84 2.90
C VAL A 84 14.11 28.22 3.50
N GLU A 85 14.80 28.95 4.36
CA GLU A 85 15.89 28.40 5.17
C GLU A 85 15.34 27.44 6.22
N GLY A 86 16.01 26.29 6.40
CA GLY A 86 15.66 25.27 7.39
C GLY A 86 14.84 24.13 6.82
N THR A 87 14.19 23.35 7.70
CA THR A 87 13.38 22.19 7.31
C THR A 87 12.06 22.65 6.68
N PRO A 88 11.72 22.20 5.47
CA PRO A 88 10.49 22.58 4.81
C PRO A 88 9.24 22.18 5.61
N SER A 89 8.26 23.07 5.69
CA SER A 89 6.92 22.75 6.22
C SER A 89 6.04 22.27 5.08
N TRP A 90 5.86 20.96 4.97
CA TRP A 90 5.09 20.33 3.91
C TRP A 90 3.58 20.47 4.12
N THR A 91 2.87 20.91 3.09
CA THR A 91 1.42 20.97 3.03
C THR A 91 0.89 20.06 1.91
N ASN A 92 -0.32 19.53 2.09
CA ASN A 92 -0.95 18.71 1.07
C ASN A 92 -1.18 19.54 -0.20
N TYR A 93 -0.83 18.99 -1.35
CA TYR A 93 -0.99 19.64 -2.64
C TYR A 93 -1.97 18.91 -3.54
N ALA A 94 -1.73 17.62 -3.76
CA ALA A 94 -2.58 16.77 -4.58
C ALA A 94 -2.41 15.30 -4.23
N TYR A 95 -3.34 14.48 -4.68
CA TYR A 95 -3.24 13.03 -4.62
C TYR A 95 -3.92 12.40 -5.83
N GLY A 96 -3.54 11.17 -6.17
CA GLY A 96 -4.13 10.44 -7.30
C GLY A 96 -3.94 8.94 -7.19
N LEU A 97 -4.93 8.19 -7.69
CA LEU A 97 -4.89 6.74 -7.82
C LEU A 97 -4.97 6.39 -9.30
N PHE A 98 -3.96 5.69 -9.80
CA PHE A 98 -3.76 5.39 -11.22
C PHE A 98 -3.59 3.88 -11.41
N ASP A 99 -3.96 3.41 -12.59
CA ASP A 99 -3.72 2.04 -13.06
C ASP A 99 -2.85 1.98 -14.32
N ASP A 100 -2.44 3.13 -14.82
CA ASP A 100 -1.48 3.28 -15.93
C ASP A 100 -0.36 4.26 -15.51
N PRO A 101 0.86 3.76 -15.25
CA PRO A 101 1.99 4.60 -14.85
C PRO A 101 2.60 5.37 -16.03
N SER A 102 2.27 5.04 -17.26
CA SER A 102 2.97 5.56 -18.45
C SER A 102 2.68 7.02 -18.76
N ASN A 103 1.60 7.58 -18.24
CA ASN A 103 1.13 8.90 -18.60
C ASN A 103 0.65 9.76 -17.43
N ILE A 104 1.31 9.64 -16.29
CA ILE A 104 0.98 10.43 -15.10
C ILE A 104 1.61 11.82 -15.24
N LYS A 105 0.78 12.86 -15.24
CA LYS A 105 1.21 14.26 -15.32
C LYS A 105 0.56 15.09 -14.22
N ILE A 106 1.31 16.09 -13.73
CA ILE A 106 0.83 17.00 -12.69
C ILE A 106 1.26 18.42 -13.00
N ASP A 107 0.38 19.39 -12.75
CA ASP A 107 0.69 20.81 -12.82
C ASP A 107 1.21 21.28 -11.46
N LEU A 108 2.43 21.80 -11.46
CA LEU A 108 3.16 22.23 -10.27
C LEU A 108 3.39 23.73 -10.32
N LEU A 109 3.06 24.41 -9.23
CA LEU A 109 3.22 25.85 -9.07
C LEU A 109 4.71 26.21 -8.99
N VAL A 110 5.13 27.20 -9.75
CA VAL A 110 6.50 27.73 -9.74
C VAL A 110 6.79 28.44 -8.43
N GLY A 111 8.04 28.36 -7.96
CA GLY A 111 8.47 28.94 -6.68
C GLY A 111 8.26 28.01 -5.47
N TYR A 112 7.79 26.80 -5.71
CA TYR A 112 7.65 25.77 -4.69
C TYR A 112 8.58 24.59 -4.97
N GLN A 113 8.92 23.86 -3.92
CA GLN A 113 9.49 22.54 -3.95
C GLN A 113 8.44 21.50 -3.57
N TYR A 114 8.60 20.29 -4.09
CA TYR A 114 7.61 19.22 -3.94
C TYR A 114 8.20 17.97 -3.33
N LYS A 115 7.35 17.29 -2.56
CA LYS A 115 7.59 15.94 -2.05
C LYS A 115 6.50 15.02 -2.58
N PHE A 116 6.93 13.91 -3.15
CA PHE A 116 6.06 12.84 -3.61
C PHE A 116 6.24 11.63 -2.69
N LYS A 117 5.14 11.04 -2.27
CA LYS A 117 5.09 9.70 -1.67
C LYS A 117 4.27 8.82 -2.59
N ALA A 118 4.82 7.70 -2.99
CA ALA A 118 4.14 6.77 -3.89
C ALA A 118 4.14 5.35 -3.33
N THR A 119 3.07 4.63 -3.57
CA THR A 119 3.02 3.18 -3.35
C THR A 119 2.39 2.50 -4.56
N MET A 120 2.91 1.33 -4.91
CA MET A 120 2.34 0.46 -5.93
C MET A 120 2.02 -0.89 -5.29
N ILE A 121 0.86 -1.43 -5.63
CA ILE A 121 0.45 -2.78 -5.25
C ILE A 121 0.17 -3.56 -6.53
N LYS A 122 0.96 -4.63 -6.72
CA LYS A 122 0.79 -5.54 -7.84
C LYS A 122 -0.54 -6.29 -7.74
N ASP A 123 -1.25 -6.39 -8.85
CA ASP A 123 -2.61 -6.96 -8.92
C ASP A 123 -3.59 -6.30 -7.94
N GLY A 124 -3.38 -5.02 -7.61
CA GLY A 124 -4.15 -4.30 -6.60
C GLY A 124 -5.65 -4.25 -6.90
N LYS A 125 -6.06 -4.19 -8.17
CA LYS A 125 -7.48 -4.23 -8.57
C LYS A 125 -8.16 -5.54 -8.17
N GLU A 126 -7.42 -6.65 -8.19
CA GLU A 126 -7.94 -7.98 -7.85
C GLU A 126 -7.82 -8.28 -6.36
N LYS A 127 -6.71 -7.88 -5.75
CA LYS A 127 -6.39 -8.25 -4.36
C LYS A 127 -7.05 -7.34 -3.34
N LEU A 128 -7.26 -6.06 -3.64
CA LEU A 128 -7.77 -5.09 -2.68
C LEU A 128 -9.29 -5.02 -2.66
N TYR A 129 -9.83 -4.76 -1.47
CA TYR A 129 -11.24 -4.45 -1.34
C TYR A 129 -11.57 -3.14 -2.06
N SER A 130 -12.65 -3.17 -2.82
CA SER A 130 -13.22 -1.97 -3.44
C SER A 130 -14.75 -2.00 -3.36
N SER A 131 -15.36 -0.82 -3.26
CA SER A 131 -16.80 -0.61 -3.34
C SER A 131 -17.06 0.61 -4.21
N ASP A 132 -17.90 0.45 -5.23
CA ASP A 132 -18.23 1.52 -6.20
C ASP A 132 -16.99 2.15 -6.86
N GLY A 133 -15.94 1.35 -7.13
CA GLY A 133 -14.69 1.82 -7.71
C GLY A 133 -13.74 2.52 -6.74
N VAL A 134 -14.11 2.63 -5.47
CA VAL A 134 -13.27 3.20 -4.40
C VAL A 134 -12.53 2.08 -3.69
N TYR A 135 -11.21 2.17 -3.63
CA TYR A 135 -10.35 1.17 -3.02
C TYR A 135 -10.15 1.42 -1.51
N GLY A 136 -9.97 0.33 -0.78
CA GLY A 136 -9.60 0.36 0.64
C GLY A 136 -8.16 0.78 0.87
N ASN A 137 -7.71 0.73 2.13
CA ASN A 137 -6.34 1.06 2.49
C ASN A 137 -5.31 0.25 1.66
N PRO A 138 -4.18 0.87 1.29
CA PRO A 138 -3.69 2.21 1.64
C PRO A 138 -4.21 3.32 0.73
N PHE A 139 -5.08 3.04 -0.25
CA PHE A 139 -5.59 4.02 -1.22
C PHE A 139 -6.85 4.77 -0.76
N TYR A 140 -7.36 4.44 0.41
CA TYR A 140 -8.54 5.11 0.96
C TYR A 140 -8.28 6.59 1.22
N ALA A 141 -9.18 7.46 0.74
CA ALA A 141 -9.23 8.87 1.08
C ALA A 141 -10.63 9.24 1.59
N ASN A 142 -10.73 10.29 2.42
CA ASN A 142 -11.99 10.70 3.01
C ASN A 142 -13.04 11.14 1.98
N ASP A 143 -12.62 11.59 0.82
CA ASP A 143 -13.45 12.03 -0.30
C ASP A 143 -13.64 10.94 -1.38
N ARG A 144 -13.36 9.68 -1.06
CA ARG A 144 -13.62 8.51 -1.88
C ARG A 144 -12.95 8.55 -3.24
N VAL A 145 -11.64 8.32 -3.26
CA VAL A 145 -10.86 8.29 -4.51
C VAL A 145 -11.12 7.00 -5.28
N ALA A 146 -11.62 7.16 -6.50
CA ALA A 146 -11.63 6.12 -7.52
C ALA A 146 -10.36 6.25 -8.41
N ILE A 147 -10.09 5.22 -9.23
CA ILE A 147 -9.05 5.31 -10.26
C ILE A 147 -9.35 6.51 -11.16
N SER A 148 -8.35 7.35 -11.37
CA SER A 148 -8.46 8.56 -12.20
C SER A 148 -7.20 8.73 -13.06
N THR A 149 -7.35 9.42 -14.19
CA THR A 149 -6.23 9.83 -15.04
C THR A 149 -5.64 11.19 -14.65
N SER A 150 -6.18 11.83 -13.62
CA SER A 150 -5.80 13.15 -13.15
C SER A 150 -5.69 13.21 -11.64
N PHE A 151 -4.89 14.16 -11.14
CA PHE A 151 -4.77 14.41 -9.70
C PHE A 151 -5.99 15.17 -9.16
N ASN A 152 -6.37 14.84 -7.93
CA ASN A 152 -7.23 15.67 -7.11
C ASN A 152 -6.36 16.68 -6.35
N TYR A 153 -6.58 17.97 -6.59
CA TYR A 153 -5.86 19.05 -5.89
C TYR A 153 -6.64 19.48 -4.66
N GLY A 154 -5.96 19.65 -3.53
CA GLY A 154 -6.59 20.10 -2.30
C GLY A 154 -5.88 19.70 -1.03
N LEU A 155 -6.58 19.86 0.10
CA LEU A 155 -6.04 19.60 1.44
C LEU A 155 -6.09 18.12 1.85
N SER A 156 -6.90 17.31 1.17
CA SER A 156 -6.99 15.86 1.42
C SER A 156 -5.80 15.11 0.82
N ILE A 157 -5.51 13.96 1.40
CA ILE A 157 -4.53 12.98 0.91
C ILE A 157 -5.18 11.60 0.95
N MET A 158 -4.67 10.64 0.18
CA MET A 158 -4.93 9.23 0.45
C MET A 158 -4.36 8.86 1.82
N GLY A 159 -4.81 7.77 2.39
CA GLY A 159 -4.30 7.24 3.64
C GLY A 159 -2.76 7.22 3.66
N ARG A 160 -2.19 6.79 4.75
CA ARG A 160 -0.72 6.72 4.87
C ARG A 160 -0.20 5.67 3.89
N LEU A 161 0.27 6.13 2.71
CA LEU A 161 0.82 5.25 1.68
C LEU A 161 2.06 4.48 2.15
N ASP A 162 2.71 4.95 3.20
CA ASP A 162 3.84 4.30 3.90
C ASP A 162 3.40 3.32 5.00
N ASP A 163 2.09 3.13 5.21
CA ASP A 163 1.54 2.18 6.17
C ASP A 163 1.41 0.78 5.53
N GLY A 164 1.72 -0.26 6.30
CA GLY A 164 1.51 -1.65 5.91
C GLY A 164 0.04 -2.06 5.84
N TYR A 165 -0.82 -1.31 6.52
CA TYR A 165 -2.23 -1.61 6.64
C TYR A 165 -2.95 -1.67 5.29
N THR A 166 -3.51 -2.83 4.98
CA THR A 166 -4.18 -3.09 3.71
C THR A 166 -5.49 -3.86 3.94
N ARG A 167 -6.54 -3.47 3.23
CA ARG A 167 -7.81 -4.17 3.24
C ARG A 167 -7.91 -5.05 2.00
N LEU A 168 -7.85 -6.36 2.21
CA LEU A 168 -7.98 -7.33 1.13
C LEU A 168 -9.43 -7.46 0.65
N LYS A 169 -9.63 -8.14 -0.47
CA LYS A 169 -10.94 -8.36 -1.13
C LYS A 169 -12.00 -8.93 -0.20
N ASN A 170 -11.61 -9.70 0.81
CA ASN A 170 -12.50 -10.09 1.90
C ASN A 170 -12.78 -8.88 2.79
N PRO A 171 -14.02 -8.37 2.86
CA PRO A 171 -14.34 -7.15 3.60
C PRO A 171 -14.18 -7.29 5.12
N TYR A 172 -14.03 -8.51 5.64
CA TYR A 172 -13.85 -8.76 7.07
C TYR A 172 -12.38 -8.76 7.50
N GLY A 173 -11.43 -8.77 6.56
CA GLY A 173 -9.99 -8.79 6.83
C GLY A 173 -9.35 -7.40 6.65
N GLN A 174 -8.60 -6.96 7.65
CA GLN A 174 -7.71 -5.82 7.59
C GLN A 174 -6.39 -6.28 8.15
N TYR A 175 -5.34 -6.29 7.31
CA TYR A 175 -4.07 -6.90 7.66
C TYR A 175 -2.93 -5.90 7.57
N TYR A 176 -2.03 -5.93 8.54
CA TYR A 176 -0.77 -5.21 8.49
C TYR A 176 0.29 -5.93 7.67
N CYS A 177 0.19 -7.26 7.58
CA CYS A 177 1.03 -8.10 6.72
C CYS A 177 0.16 -8.82 5.68
N PRO A 178 -0.43 -8.09 4.71
CA PRO A 178 -1.30 -8.70 3.70
C PRO A 178 -0.48 -9.50 2.67
N ASN A 179 -1.12 -10.49 2.04
CA ASN A 179 -0.53 -11.23 0.93
C ASN A 179 -0.56 -10.44 -0.39
N THR A 180 0.18 -9.36 -0.40
CA THR A 180 0.35 -8.46 -1.55
C THR A 180 1.82 -8.19 -1.81
N GLU A 181 2.20 -8.05 -3.06
CA GLU A 181 3.49 -7.51 -3.45
C GLU A 181 3.38 -6.00 -3.56
N ARG A 182 4.15 -5.29 -2.72
CA ARG A 182 4.06 -3.85 -2.60
C ARG A 182 5.41 -3.19 -2.76
N PHE A 183 5.38 -2.03 -3.42
CA PHE A 183 6.52 -1.13 -3.56
C PHE A 183 6.17 0.22 -2.95
N TYR A 184 7.16 0.90 -2.41
CA TYR A 184 7.04 2.23 -1.83
C TYR A 184 8.24 3.08 -2.21
N GLY A 185 8.04 4.39 -2.39
CA GLY A 185 9.11 5.33 -2.66
C GLY A 185 8.75 6.77 -2.34
N GLU A 186 9.79 7.58 -2.15
CA GLU A 186 9.66 9.02 -1.94
C GLU A 186 10.64 9.79 -2.83
N LEU A 187 10.21 10.95 -3.28
CA LEU A 187 11.06 11.97 -3.89
C LEU A 187 10.82 13.29 -3.16
N GLU A 188 11.83 13.85 -2.54
CA GLU A 188 11.73 15.09 -1.78
C GLU A 188 12.63 16.18 -2.36
N GLY A 189 12.16 17.44 -2.28
CA GLY A 189 12.93 18.60 -2.76
C GLY A 189 12.89 18.81 -4.27
N TYR A 190 11.94 18.23 -4.97
CA TYR A 190 11.79 18.41 -6.41
C TYR A 190 11.37 19.85 -6.74
N ILE A 191 12.16 20.54 -7.55
CA ILE A 191 11.84 21.88 -8.10
C ILE A 191 11.30 21.72 -9.52
N PRO A 192 10.09 22.19 -9.83
CA PRO A 192 9.51 22.01 -11.15
C PRO A 192 10.23 22.84 -12.21
N SER A 193 10.33 22.29 -13.41
CA SER A 193 10.83 22.97 -14.60
C SER A 193 9.90 22.73 -15.78
N ASN A 194 9.97 23.59 -16.79
CA ASN A 194 9.17 23.43 -17.98
C ASN A 194 9.46 22.08 -18.69
N ASN A 195 8.43 21.28 -18.94
CA ASN A 195 8.52 19.90 -19.43
C ASN A 195 9.40 18.99 -18.55
N GLY A 196 9.44 19.26 -17.24
CA GLY A 196 10.22 18.49 -16.28
C GLY A 196 9.73 17.04 -16.16
N LYS A 197 10.65 16.18 -15.67
CA LYS A 197 10.33 14.80 -15.31
C LYS A 197 10.74 14.59 -13.85
N ALA A 198 9.86 14.04 -13.04
CA ALA A 198 10.14 13.59 -11.69
C ALA A 198 10.09 12.05 -11.67
N THR A 199 11.19 11.41 -11.26
CA THR A 199 11.27 9.96 -11.13
C THR A 199 11.30 9.61 -9.65
N ILE A 200 10.39 8.75 -9.22
CA ILE A 200 10.29 8.26 -7.84
C ILE A 200 10.90 6.86 -7.81
N ASP A 201 12.03 6.71 -7.11
CA ASP A 201 12.65 5.40 -6.92
C ASP A 201 11.83 4.58 -5.93
N MET A 202 11.37 3.42 -6.37
CA MET A 202 10.49 2.51 -5.64
C MET A 202 11.28 1.31 -5.12
N GLY A 203 11.23 1.06 -3.82
CA GLY A 203 11.77 -0.14 -3.19
C GLY A 203 10.67 -1.15 -2.91
N ARG A 204 10.94 -2.44 -3.12
CA ARG A 204 10.03 -3.52 -2.74
C ARG A 204 9.94 -3.60 -1.22
N THR A 205 8.72 -3.63 -0.67
CA THR A 205 8.46 -3.67 0.77
C THR A 205 7.83 -4.99 1.19
N SER A 206 8.22 -6.06 0.53
CA SER A 206 7.62 -7.40 0.64
C SER A 206 8.67 -8.48 0.75
N TYR A 207 8.23 -9.64 1.20
CA TYR A 207 9.01 -10.88 1.32
C TYR A 207 8.19 -12.06 0.81
N GLY A 208 8.86 -13.09 0.29
CA GLY A 208 8.24 -14.34 -0.13
C GLY A 208 8.20 -15.35 1.01
N VAL A 209 7.15 -16.15 1.07
CA VAL A 209 7.04 -17.31 1.98
C VAL A 209 6.65 -18.54 1.19
N LYS A 210 7.42 -19.61 1.38
CA LYS A 210 7.08 -20.92 0.83
C LYS A 210 6.91 -21.93 1.98
N PHE A 211 5.71 -22.47 2.14
CA PHE A 211 5.46 -23.59 3.03
C PHE A 211 5.56 -24.89 2.25
N VAL A 212 6.28 -25.88 2.82
CA VAL A 212 6.49 -27.19 2.21
C VAL A 212 6.13 -28.26 3.23
N ALA A 213 5.12 -29.08 2.96
CA ALA A 213 4.82 -30.25 3.77
C ALA A 213 5.65 -31.44 3.34
N GLN A 214 6.27 -32.13 4.30
CA GLN A 214 7.07 -33.34 4.08
C GLN A 214 6.71 -34.44 5.08
N GLY A 215 7.11 -35.67 4.81
CA GLY A 215 6.91 -36.82 5.69
C GLY A 215 5.81 -37.76 5.20
N GLN A 216 5.51 -38.79 6.00
CA GLN A 216 4.64 -39.90 5.58
C GLN A 216 3.16 -39.51 5.41
N SER A 217 2.71 -38.47 6.08
CA SER A 217 1.33 -37.94 6.00
C SER A 217 1.26 -36.60 5.26
N ALA A 218 2.26 -36.26 4.47
CA ALA A 218 2.31 -34.99 3.74
C ALA A 218 1.34 -34.89 2.55
N ASN A 219 0.56 -35.93 2.29
CA ASN A 219 -0.44 -35.99 1.22
C ASN A 219 -1.87 -36.20 1.75
N VAL A 220 -2.09 -36.03 3.04
CA VAL A 220 -3.37 -36.29 3.70
C VAL A 220 -3.71 -35.17 4.66
N GLY A 221 -4.98 -34.75 4.70
CA GLY A 221 -5.44 -33.67 5.56
C GLY A 221 -5.04 -32.28 5.05
N SER A 222 -4.91 -31.31 5.96
CA SER A 222 -4.50 -29.95 5.61
C SER A 222 -3.61 -29.31 6.67
N LEU A 223 -2.86 -28.28 6.27
CA LEU A 223 -2.19 -27.36 7.19
C LEU A 223 -2.96 -26.03 7.25
N GLU A 224 -3.28 -25.60 8.45
CA GLU A 224 -3.68 -24.24 8.74
C GLU A 224 -2.49 -23.47 9.31
N ILE A 225 -2.13 -22.38 8.62
CA ILE A 225 -0.95 -21.59 8.95
C ILE A 225 -1.37 -20.14 9.15
N GLN A 226 -1.16 -19.64 10.36
CA GLN A 226 -1.47 -18.27 10.72
C GLN A 226 -0.19 -17.51 11.06
N MET A 227 0.25 -16.66 10.15
CA MET A 227 1.25 -15.64 10.45
C MET A 227 0.56 -14.44 11.12
N SER A 228 1.25 -13.78 12.06
CA SER A 228 0.68 -12.59 12.72
C SER A 228 0.32 -11.52 11.70
N ASP A 229 -0.85 -10.91 11.92
CA ASP A 229 -1.36 -9.79 11.12
C ASP A 229 -1.54 -10.04 9.61
N SER A 230 -1.59 -11.33 9.21
CA SER A 230 -1.77 -11.77 7.83
C SER A 230 -3.01 -12.67 7.66
N PRO A 231 -3.50 -12.89 6.43
CA PRO A 231 -4.55 -13.85 6.15
C PRO A 231 -4.19 -15.28 6.59
N LEU A 232 -5.19 -16.06 7.00
CA LEU A 232 -5.03 -17.48 7.26
C LEU A 232 -4.72 -18.20 5.93
N VAL A 233 -3.70 -19.05 5.96
CA VAL A 233 -3.35 -19.95 4.87
C VAL A 233 -3.89 -21.35 5.20
N THR A 234 -4.61 -21.95 4.26
CA THR A 234 -5.02 -23.36 4.32
C THR A 234 -4.40 -24.10 3.14
N LEU A 235 -3.49 -25.02 3.42
CA LEU A 235 -2.84 -25.87 2.43
C LEU A 235 -3.47 -27.26 2.47
N ASN A 236 -4.27 -27.59 1.44
CA ASN A 236 -4.84 -28.93 1.28
C ASN A 236 -3.76 -29.88 0.77
N LEU A 237 -3.34 -30.82 1.62
CA LEU A 237 -2.23 -31.72 1.32
C LEU A 237 -2.57 -32.79 0.29
N ALA A 238 -3.86 -33.09 0.07
CA ALA A 238 -4.29 -33.97 -1.01
C ALA A 238 -4.13 -33.34 -2.42
N GLU A 239 -4.09 -32.01 -2.49
CA GLU A 239 -3.96 -31.25 -3.75
C GLU A 239 -2.53 -30.79 -3.99
N SER A 240 -1.85 -30.31 -2.94
CA SER A 240 -0.48 -29.80 -3.02
C SER A 240 0.24 -29.96 -1.70
N SER A 241 1.51 -30.30 -1.77
CA SER A 241 2.42 -30.26 -0.60
C SER A 241 3.13 -28.92 -0.43
N GLU A 242 2.88 -27.94 -1.29
CA GLU A 242 3.55 -26.65 -1.29
C GLU A 242 2.56 -25.49 -1.43
N TYR A 243 2.83 -24.41 -0.72
CA TYR A 243 2.18 -23.12 -0.85
C TYR A 243 3.23 -22.03 -0.95
N PHE A 244 3.05 -21.10 -1.86
CA PHE A 244 3.89 -19.90 -1.99
C PHE A 244 3.03 -18.66 -2.14
N ASP A 245 3.39 -17.60 -1.43
CA ASP A 245 2.83 -16.27 -1.65
C ASP A 245 3.83 -15.18 -1.20
N ILE A 246 3.53 -13.94 -1.57
CA ILE A 246 4.30 -12.75 -1.23
C ILE A 246 3.51 -11.92 -0.23
N TYR A 247 4.17 -11.44 0.82
CA TYR A 247 3.56 -10.68 1.90
C TYR A 247 4.25 -9.33 2.06
N THR A 248 3.46 -8.29 2.28
CA THR A 248 3.95 -6.95 2.61
C THR A 248 4.33 -6.88 4.09
N PHE A 249 5.44 -6.21 4.41
CA PHE A 249 5.85 -5.94 5.79
C PHE A 249 4.88 -5.00 6.50
N HIS A 250 4.78 -5.15 7.84
CA HIS A 250 4.01 -4.26 8.69
C HIS A 250 4.51 -2.81 8.57
N TYR A 251 5.83 -2.60 8.65
CA TYR A 251 6.46 -1.27 8.60
C TYR A 251 7.02 -0.96 7.21
N VAL A 252 6.12 -0.68 6.27
CA VAL A 252 6.45 -0.45 4.85
C VAL A 252 7.53 0.62 4.66
N TYR A 253 7.41 1.76 5.37
CA TYR A 253 8.40 2.82 5.27
C TYR A 253 9.80 2.35 5.72
N SER A 254 9.87 1.59 6.82
CA SER A 254 11.14 1.04 7.32
C SER A 254 11.72 -0.01 6.37
N ALA A 255 10.87 -0.83 5.74
CA ALA A 255 11.28 -1.81 4.75
C ALA A 255 11.87 -1.16 3.50
N TRP A 256 11.31 -0.04 3.05
CA TRP A 256 11.84 0.70 1.91
C TRP A 256 13.20 1.35 2.17
N LEU A 257 13.41 1.90 3.38
CA LEU A 257 14.63 2.63 3.74
C LEU A 257 15.90 1.75 3.83
N LYS A 258 15.73 0.42 4.01
CA LYS A 258 16.86 -0.50 4.25
C LYS A 258 16.79 -1.69 3.32
N SER A 259 17.88 -1.94 2.60
CA SER A 259 17.98 -3.10 1.70
C SER A 259 17.92 -4.44 2.43
N ASP A 260 18.41 -4.50 3.66
CA ASP A 260 18.49 -5.67 4.54
C ASP A 260 17.41 -5.68 5.63
N TYR A 261 16.31 -4.95 5.44
CA TYR A 261 15.24 -4.89 6.41
C TYR A 261 14.63 -6.26 6.66
N SER A 262 14.37 -6.56 7.93
CA SER A 262 13.74 -7.80 8.35
C SER A 262 12.78 -7.58 9.52
N GLU A 263 11.77 -8.45 9.62
CA GLU A 263 10.85 -8.51 10.75
C GLU A 263 10.73 -9.95 11.25
N GLU A 264 10.63 -10.09 12.59
CA GLU A 264 10.31 -11.36 13.23
C GLU A 264 8.79 -11.50 13.35
N VAL A 265 8.24 -12.53 12.72
CA VAL A 265 6.80 -12.80 12.67
C VAL A 265 6.49 -14.11 13.39
N SER A 266 5.44 -14.13 14.21
CA SER A 266 4.95 -15.37 14.81
C SER A 266 4.16 -16.17 13.77
N VAL A 267 4.51 -17.43 13.60
CA VAL A 267 3.85 -18.40 12.70
C VAL A 267 3.27 -19.52 13.54
N ASN A 268 1.95 -19.64 13.56
CA ASN A 268 1.23 -20.73 14.21
C ASN A 268 0.80 -21.74 13.16
N ILE A 269 1.06 -23.02 13.42
CA ILE A 269 0.76 -24.09 12.47
C ILE A 269 -0.06 -25.17 13.17
N ASN A 270 -1.19 -25.52 12.53
CA ASN A 270 -2.01 -26.66 12.89
C ASN A 270 -2.05 -27.65 11.74
N TYR A 271 -1.99 -28.94 12.06
CA TYR A 271 -2.30 -30.00 11.12
C TYR A 271 -3.73 -30.47 11.36
N ILE A 272 -4.57 -30.45 10.34
CA ILE A 272 -5.95 -30.89 10.36
C ILE A 272 -5.99 -32.28 9.68
N ARG A 273 -6.36 -33.29 10.43
CA ARG A 273 -6.51 -34.67 9.92
C ARG A 273 -7.77 -34.79 9.07
N GLU A 274 -7.91 -35.93 8.35
CA GLU A 274 -9.10 -36.25 7.55
C GLU A 274 -10.40 -36.36 8.37
N ASP A 275 -10.29 -36.62 9.66
CA ASP A 275 -11.42 -36.69 10.61
C ASP A 275 -11.68 -35.34 11.31
N ASP A 276 -11.18 -34.25 10.75
CA ASP A 276 -11.25 -32.89 11.29
C ASP A 276 -10.55 -32.68 12.65
N THR A 277 -9.79 -33.68 13.13
CA THR A 277 -8.99 -33.53 14.35
C THR A 277 -7.86 -32.53 14.15
N VAL A 278 -7.84 -31.50 14.98
CA VAL A 278 -6.79 -30.45 14.97
C VAL A 278 -5.61 -30.91 15.81
N VAL A 279 -4.44 -30.96 15.21
CA VAL A 279 -3.15 -31.26 15.89
C VAL A 279 -2.28 -30.01 15.84
N PRO A 280 -2.11 -29.27 16.97
CA PRO A 280 -1.23 -28.12 17.00
C PRO A 280 0.23 -28.53 16.79
N LEU A 281 0.92 -27.90 15.83
CA LEU A 281 2.36 -28.08 15.60
C LEU A 281 3.20 -27.02 16.33
N GLY A 282 2.54 -26.00 16.87
CA GLY A 282 3.15 -24.97 17.69
C GLY A 282 3.17 -23.58 17.08
N SER A 283 3.79 -22.66 17.84
CA SER A 283 4.01 -21.28 17.47
C SER A 283 5.51 -21.01 17.39
N HIS A 284 5.95 -20.44 16.29
CA HIS A 284 7.37 -20.25 16.01
C HIS A 284 7.64 -18.81 15.55
N LYS A 285 8.82 -18.30 15.93
CA LYS A 285 9.32 -17.01 15.48
C LYS A 285 10.14 -17.21 14.22
N VAL A 286 9.74 -16.56 13.13
CA VAL A 286 10.41 -16.63 11.84
C VAL A 286 10.84 -15.23 11.44
N THR A 287 12.11 -15.05 11.11
CA THR A 287 12.64 -13.81 10.57
C THR A 287 12.46 -13.82 9.06
N PHE A 288 11.69 -12.88 8.54
CA PHE A 288 11.55 -12.65 7.11
C PHE A 288 12.41 -11.45 6.70
N VAL A 289 13.15 -11.61 5.62
CA VAL A 289 14.05 -10.57 5.09
C VAL A 289 13.46 -9.99 3.82
N ARG A 290 13.55 -8.67 3.67
CA ARG A 290 13.06 -7.93 2.51
C ARG A 290 13.64 -8.50 1.20
N ASN A 291 12.79 -8.59 0.18
CA ASN A 291 13.19 -9.02 -1.16
C ASN A 291 13.79 -10.44 -1.22
N THR A 292 13.49 -11.28 -0.23
CA THR A 292 13.90 -12.69 -0.20
C THR A 292 12.71 -13.62 0.03
N THR A 293 12.88 -14.90 -0.29
CA THR A 293 11.90 -15.95 -0.01
C THR A 293 12.39 -16.82 1.13
N THR A 294 11.57 -16.97 2.17
CA THR A 294 11.80 -17.88 3.28
C THR A 294 11.04 -19.18 3.06
N VAL A 295 11.69 -20.32 3.20
CA VAL A 295 11.06 -21.64 3.10
C VAL A 295 10.85 -22.23 4.50
N VAL A 296 9.60 -22.55 4.80
CA VAL A 296 9.19 -23.20 6.04
C VAL A 296 8.77 -24.62 5.73
N THR A 297 9.58 -25.60 6.10
CA THR A 297 9.29 -27.02 5.90
C THR A 297 8.62 -27.60 7.11
N VAL A 298 7.44 -28.19 6.94
CA VAL A 298 6.63 -28.83 7.99
C VAL A 298 6.70 -30.35 7.80
N ASN A 299 7.31 -31.04 8.77
CA ASN A 299 7.40 -32.49 8.75
C ASN A 299 6.20 -33.12 9.47
N ILE A 300 5.41 -33.96 8.75
CA ILE A 300 4.20 -34.61 9.24
C ILE A 300 4.47 -36.12 9.34
N GLY A 301 4.67 -36.61 10.59
CA GLY A 301 4.95 -38.00 10.87
C GLY A 301 3.71 -38.90 10.82
N TYR A 302 3.93 -40.23 10.79
CA TYR A 302 2.87 -41.23 10.83
C TYR A 302 2.26 -41.34 12.24
N GLY A 303 0.95 -41.25 12.38
CA GLY A 303 0.23 -41.56 13.62
C GLY A 303 -0.01 -40.42 14.58
N GLY A 304 0.35 -39.20 14.27
CA GLY A 304 0.06 -38.01 15.09
C GLY A 304 0.95 -37.86 16.32
N ALA A 305 0.96 -36.72 16.83
CA ALA A 305 1.49 -36.04 18.02
C ALA A 305 2.69 -36.60 18.83
N GLU A 306 3.03 -37.86 18.79
CA GLU A 306 4.01 -38.37 19.74
C GLU A 306 5.43 -38.60 19.17
N ASN A 307 5.60 -38.78 17.90
CA ASN A 307 6.93 -39.03 17.32
C ASN A 307 7.09 -38.48 15.90
N GLY A 308 7.57 -37.27 15.76
CA GLY A 308 8.11 -36.81 14.48
C GLY A 308 7.41 -35.66 13.78
N LEU A 309 6.67 -34.86 14.51
CA LEU A 309 6.24 -33.56 14.01
C LEU A 309 7.37 -32.55 14.22
N GLY A 310 7.83 -31.95 13.15
CA GLY A 310 8.86 -30.95 13.21
C GLY A 310 8.72 -30.01 12.02
N PHE A 311 9.31 -28.84 12.09
CA PHE A 311 9.45 -28.02 10.91
C PHE A 311 10.85 -27.40 10.84
N ASN A 312 11.21 -27.08 9.63
CA ASN A 312 12.48 -26.48 9.30
C ASN A 312 12.24 -25.13 8.67
N ILE A 313 13.07 -24.16 8.99
CA ILE A 313 13.07 -22.86 8.35
C ILE A 313 14.34 -22.75 7.55
N THR A 314 14.18 -22.32 6.30
CA THR A 314 15.31 -22.09 5.40
C THR A 314 15.25 -20.64 4.95
N GLU A 315 16.31 -19.91 5.14
CA GLU A 315 16.47 -18.60 4.53
C GLU A 315 16.82 -18.78 3.06
N GLY A 316 16.02 -18.21 2.17
CA GLY A 316 16.10 -18.42 0.73
C GLY A 316 16.71 -17.25 -0.01
N GLY A 317 16.85 -17.44 -1.33
CA GLY A 317 17.44 -16.50 -2.26
C GLY A 317 16.53 -15.32 -2.62
N GLU A 318 16.96 -14.53 -3.61
CA GLU A 318 16.23 -13.36 -4.11
C GLU A 318 14.83 -13.72 -4.64
N MET A 319 13.84 -12.83 -4.45
CA MET A 319 12.53 -12.98 -5.08
C MET A 319 12.64 -12.70 -6.59
N PRO A 320 11.97 -13.49 -7.45
CA PRO A 320 11.05 -14.61 -7.23
C PRO A 320 11.71 -16.01 -7.26
N GLU A 321 13.03 -16.13 -7.18
CA GLU A 321 13.71 -17.41 -7.43
C GLU A 321 14.18 -18.16 -6.18
N ASN A 322 13.82 -19.41 -6.19
CA ASN A 322 14.30 -20.65 -5.55
C ASN A 322 15.06 -20.60 -4.21
N PRO A 323 14.52 -21.33 -3.26
CA PRO A 323 15.13 -21.53 -1.95
C PRO A 323 16.18 -22.65 -2.01
N ASN A 324 17.36 -22.41 -1.49
CA ASN A 324 18.39 -23.43 -1.36
C ASN A 324 19.23 -23.32 -0.10
N THR A 325 18.60 -23.23 1.08
CA THR A 325 19.30 -23.57 2.33
C THR A 325 18.28 -24.00 3.39
N ALA A 326 18.44 -25.18 3.98
CA ALA A 326 17.48 -25.75 4.92
C ALA A 326 18.01 -25.72 6.36
N ILE A 327 17.24 -25.10 7.27
CA ILE A 327 17.44 -25.20 8.71
C ILE A 327 16.47 -26.24 9.25
N THR A 328 16.99 -27.31 9.89
CA THR A 328 16.17 -28.37 10.47
C THR A 328 15.95 -28.14 11.98
N ILE A 329 14.71 -27.89 12.37
CA ILE A 329 14.31 -27.87 13.77
C ILE A 329 13.62 -29.18 14.09
N THR A 330 14.27 -30.05 14.86
CA THR A 330 13.70 -31.28 15.38
C THR A 330 13.09 -31.02 16.77
N ASN A 331 11.80 -31.30 16.93
CA ASN A 331 11.14 -31.23 18.23
C ASN A 331 11.61 -32.39 19.14
N GLY A 332 12.63 -32.10 19.96
CA GLY A 332 12.89 -32.85 21.20
C GLY A 332 12.46 -31.95 22.35
N GLY A 333 11.52 -32.39 23.17
CA GLY A 333 10.84 -31.60 24.21
C GLY A 333 11.75 -30.75 25.07
N SER A 334 11.13 -29.67 25.56
CA SER A 334 11.62 -28.75 26.60
C SER A 334 12.54 -27.64 26.14
N SER A 335 11.95 -26.46 26.22
CA SER A 335 12.56 -25.16 26.55
C SER A 335 14.05 -25.01 26.30
N ASP A 336 14.33 -23.93 25.68
CA ASP A 336 15.61 -23.25 25.57
C ASP A 336 16.52 -23.65 24.41
N ASN A 337 16.57 -22.73 23.49
CA ASN A 337 17.77 -22.24 22.90
C ASN A 337 18.49 -22.95 21.77
N GLY A 338 18.81 -22.13 20.88
CA GLY A 338 20.05 -22.20 20.13
C GLY A 338 19.90 -22.82 18.77
N VAL A 339 19.76 -21.93 17.86
CA VAL A 339 20.17 -22.16 16.47
C VAL A 339 21.65 -22.45 16.49
N GLU A 340 22.06 -23.68 16.30
CA GLU A 340 23.43 -23.99 15.86
C GLU A 340 23.46 -23.86 14.35
N LEU A 341 24.16 -22.83 13.90
CA LEU A 341 24.54 -22.65 12.49
C LEU A 341 25.70 -23.62 12.19
N ASN A 342 25.48 -24.55 11.32
CA ASN A 342 26.56 -25.31 10.63
C ASN A 342 26.66 -24.83 9.20
#